data_c4dcb48e92dcf4936d9679278fbfb731
#
_entry.id   c4dcb48e92dcf4936d9679278fbfb731
#
_cell.length_a   1.000
_cell.length_b   1.000
_cell.length_c   1.000
_cell.angle_alpha   90.00
_cell.angle_beta   90.00
_cell.angle_gamma   90.00
#
_symmetry.space_group_name_H-M   'P 1'
#
loop_
_entity.id
_entity.type
_entity.pdbx_description
1 polymer ?
#
loop_
_entity_poly.entity_id
_entity_poly.type
_entity_poly.pdbx_seq_one_letter_code
_entity_poly.pdbx_strand_id
1 'polypeptide(L)'
;IAGDCVDLNTEHPYVYNYLIECYSKFIKMGVDGFRIDTGGHIPRLTFNQAFIPAFHAAAESAEAKNKRGNMPFYMFAEVCARYTGIWYREQPNLSPLYYTWKENKTYAWDSNPASWDNIVALEGDGCNTHTNHKSVQQSASDASKPTSQNAFLSGNNYHTPDYSQASGLNVIDFTMHHNFRSASEAWNIAQKGNDQYYNDATWNVVYVDSHDYAPNGAPEDKRFSGDESTLAENWSLMFTHRGVPCVYYGSEIQFKKGCVIDNGPNTSLINTGRAYFGGYIKGSANVTDFATYSNATGNMAATLNHPLAKHVQRLNLIRQAVPALRKGQYSMAGCKGSFAFKRRYTD
;
A
#
# COMPACT_ATOMS: atom_id res chain seq x y z
N ILE A 1 -19.90 9.04 0.06
CA ILE A 1 -19.85 10.32 -0.66
C ILE A 1 -18.93 11.24 0.13
N ALA A 2 -17.92 11.80 -0.52
CA ALA A 2 -17.00 12.74 0.06
C ALA A 2 -17.31 14.15 -0.47
N GLY A 3 -17.66 15.07 0.42
CA GLY A 3 -18.03 16.45 0.04
C GLY A 3 -19.23 16.46 -0.89
N ASP A 4 -19.12 17.24 -1.96
CA ASP A 4 -20.17 17.44 -2.96
C ASP A 4 -20.04 16.50 -4.19
N CYS A 5 -19.12 15.54 -4.13
CA CYS A 5 -18.90 14.61 -5.23
C CYS A 5 -20.04 13.60 -5.34
N VAL A 6 -20.47 13.36 -6.58
CA VAL A 6 -21.42 12.27 -6.89
C VAL A 6 -20.65 10.95 -6.84
N ASP A 7 -21.25 9.95 -6.22
CA ASP A 7 -20.73 8.59 -6.25
C ASP A 7 -21.17 7.86 -7.51
N LEU A 8 -20.24 7.19 -8.18
CA LEU A 8 -20.55 6.36 -9.33
C LEU A 8 -21.01 4.98 -8.84
N ASN A 9 -22.10 4.48 -9.38
CA ASN A 9 -22.53 3.11 -9.09
C ASN A 9 -21.59 2.12 -9.80
N THR A 10 -20.46 1.81 -9.15
CA THR A 10 -19.45 0.90 -9.66
C THR A 10 -19.88 -0.56 -9.73
N GLU A 11 -21.02 -0.91 -9.13
CA GLU A 11 -21.66 -2.23 -9.21
C GLU A 11 -22.48 -2.39 -10.49
N HIS A 12 -22.82 -1.27 -11.14
CA HIS A 12 -23.60 -1.32 -12.37
C HIS A 12 -22.73 -1.76 -13.57
N PRO A 13 -23.15 -2.77 -14.35
CA PRO A 13 -22.36 -3.32 -15.46
C PRO A 13 -21.90 -2.27 -16.48
N TYR A 14 -22.73 -1.31 -16.80
CA TYR A 14 -22.34 -0.21 -17.71
C TYR A 14 -21.19 0.61 -17.16
N VAL A 15 -21.23 0.93 -15.86
CA VAL A 15 -20.21 1.77 -15.22
C VAL A 15 -18.88 1.05 -15.12
N TYR A 16 -18.86 -0.17 -14.55
CA TYR A 16 -17.58 -0.87 -14.41
C TYR A 16 -17.00 -1.28 -15.76
N ASN A 17 -17.78 -1.66 -16.75
CA ASN A 17 -17.28 -1.96 -18.10
C ASN A 17 -16.68 -0.73 -18.78
N TYR A 18 -17.33 0.43 -18.65
CA TYR A 18 -16.80 1.70 -19.16
C TYR A 18 -15.45 2.04 -18.52
N LEU A 19 -15.35 1.92 -17.19
CA LEU A 19 -14.10 2.17 -16.47
C LEU A 19 -13.01 1.16 -16.86
N ILE A 20 -13.35 -0.11 -17.00
CA ILE A 20 -12.43 -1.15 -17.46
C ILE A 20 -11.89 -0.81 -18.85
N GLU A 21 -12.74 -0.43 -19.78
CA GLU A 21 -12.31 -0.04 -21.12
C GLU A 21 -11.35 1.14 -21.08
N CYS A 22 -11.70 2.18 -20.33
CA CYS A 22 -10.88 3.39 -20.21
C CYS A 22 -9.50 3.10 -19.62
N TYR A 23 -9.44 2.41 -18.49
CA TYR A 23 -8.17 2.16 -17.80
C TYR A 23 -7.31 1.07 -18.45
N SER A 24 -7.93 0.10 -19.12
CA SER A 24 -7.19 -0.90 -19.90
C SER A 24 -6.37 -0.28 -21.03
N LYS A 25 -6.77 0.88 -21.57
CA LYS A 25 -5.99 1.62 -22.56
C LYS A 25 -4.63 2.03 -21.98
N PHE A 26 -4.59 2.55 -20.77
CA PHE A 26 -3.33 2.92 -20.11
C PHE A 26 -2.45 1.70 -19.83
N ILE A 27 -3.05 0.58 -19.42
CA ILE A 27 -2.31 -0.67 -19.22
C ILE A 27 -1.65 -1.11 -20.52
N LYS A 28 -2.36 -1.08 -21.63
CA LYS A 28 -1.84 -1.41 -22.96
C LYS A 28 -0.79 -0.41 -23.45
N MET A 29 -0.81 0.83 -22.99
CA MET A 29 0.24 1.81 -23.24
C MET A 29 1.54 1.51 -22.49
N GLY A 30 1.53 0.58 -21.54
CA GLY A 30 2.72 0.12 -20.83
C GLY A 30 2.87 0.65 -19.40
N VAL A 31 1.78 1.14 -18.80
CA VAL A 31 1.79 1.53 -17.37
C VAL A 31 2.07 0.31 -16.50
N ASP A 32 2.98 0.44 -15.54
CA ASP A 32 3.44 -0.65 -14.69
C ASP A 32 2.45 -1.05 -13.59
N GLY A 33 1.58 -0.13 -13.19
CA GLY A 33 0.60 -0.38 -12.14
C GLY A 33 -0.34 0.78 -11.90
N PHE A 34 -1.30 0.57 -11.00
CA PHE A 34 -2.25 1.58 -10.56
C PHE A 34 -2.20 1.80 -9.05
N ARG A 35 -2.18 3.05 -8.65
CA ARG A 35 -2.67 3.49 -7.33
C ARG A 35 -4.14 3.87 -7.52
N ILE A 36 -5.02 3.18 -6.83
CA ILE A 36 -6.46 3.39 -6.91
C ILE A 36 -6.88 4.24 -5.73
N ASP A 37 -7.29 5.46 -6.02
CA ASP A 37 -7.79 6.40 -5.04
C ASP A 37 -9.15 5.96 -4.51
N THR A 38 -9.43 6.30 -3.25
CA THR A 38 -10.73 6.03 -2.62
C THR A 38 -11.26 4.61 -2.84
N GLY A 39 -10.36 3.62 -2.88
CA GLY A 39 -10.71 2.22 -3.13
C GLY A 39 -11.76 1.66 -2.17
N GLY A 40 -11.84 2.20 -0.95
CA GLY A 40 -12.87 1.84 0.02
C GLY A 40 -14.30 2.24 -0.38
N HIS A 41 -14.48 3.04 -1.43
CA HIS A 41 -15.79 3.39 -1.99
C HIS A 41 -16.28 2.38 -3.03
N ILE A 42 -15.43 1.45 -3.44
CA ILE A 42 -15.78 0.37 -4.36
C ILE A 42 -15.86 -0.93 -3.57
N PRO A 43 -16.96 -1.68 -3.66
CA PRO A 43 -17.07 -2.96 -2.98
C PRO A 43 -15.96 -3.93 -3.39
N ARG A 44 -15.49 -4.66 -2.44
CA ARG A 44 -14.48 -5.70 -2.63
C ARG A 44 -14.88 -6.73 -3.69
N LEU A 45 -16.17 -7.09 -3.75
CA LEU A 45 -16.71 -7.99 -4.77
C LEU A 45 -16.59 -7.42 -6.18
N THR A 46 -16.85 -6.12 -6.35
CA THR A 46 -16.67 -5.46 -7.66
C THR A 46 -15.21 -5.52 -8.11
N PHE A 47 -14.26 -5.29 -7.21
CA PHE A 47 -12.84 -5.48 -7.52
C PHE A 47 -12.55 -6.93 -7.94
N ASN A 48 -12.98 -7.90 -7.16
CA ASN A 48 -12.68 -9.32 -7.41
C ASN A 48 -13.31 -9.85 -8.68
N GLN A 49 -14.52 -9.43 -9.02
CA GLN A 49 -15.29 -9.98 -10.14
C GLN A 49 -15.10 -9.20 -11.45
N ALA A 50 -14.85 -7.91 -11.38
CA ALA A 50 -14.80 -7.06 -12.56
C ALA A 50 -13.40 -6.45 -12.80
N PHE A 51 -12.92 -5.58 -11.92
CA PHE A 51 -11.72 -4.78 -12.21
C PHE A 51 -10.43 -5.59 -12.21
N ILE A 52 -10.19 -6.40 -11.18
CA ILE A 52 -8.93 -7.13 -11.05
C ILE A 52 -8.72 -8.11 -12.22
N PRO A 53 -9.68 -8.99 -12.55
CA PRO A 53 -9.52 -9.91 -13.67
C PRO A 53 -9.31 -9.20 -15.00
N ALA A 54 -10.07 -8.12 -15.25
CA ALA A 54 -9.98 -7.38 -16.51
C ALA A 54 -8.64 -6.64 -16.65
N PHE A 55 -8.13 -6.01 -15.60
CA PHE A 55 -6.86 -5.30 -15.64
C PHE A 55 -5.67 -6.27 -15.76
N HIS A 56 -5.71 -7.40 -15.07
CA HIS A 56 -4.70 -8.44 -15.27
C HIS A 56 -4.75 -9.00 -16.69
N ALA A 57 -5.92 -9.27 -17.26
CA ALA A 57 -6.04 -9.71 -18.65
C ALA A 57 -5.48 -8.68 -19.65
N ALA A 58 -5.76 -7.39 -19.42
CA ALA A 58 -5.18 -6.32 -20.22
C ALA A 58 -3.66 -6.25 -20.10
N ALA A 59 -3.13 -6.45 -18.89
CA ALA A 59 -1.69 -6.47 -18.62
C ALA A 59 -0.95 -7.64 -19.25
N GLU A 60 -1.62 -8.78 -19.38
CA GLU A 60 -1.08 -9.99 -20.03
C GLU A 60 -1.17 -9.93 -21.57
N SER A 61 -1.83 -8.93 -22.14
CA SER A 61 -1.89 -8.76 -23.60
C SER A 61 -0.50 -8.54 -24.20
N ALA A 62 -0.31 -9.01 -25.46
CA ALA A 62 0.96 -8.83 -26.18
C ALA A 62 1.35 -7.35 -26.30
N GLU A 63 0.37 -6.47 -26.49
CA GLU A 63 0.57 -5.02 -26.58
C GLU A 63 1.17 -4.45 -25.29
N ALA A 64 0.61 -4.80 -24.12
CA ALA A 64 1.11 -4.36 -22.83
C ALA A 64 2.50 -4.93 -22.52
N LYS A 65 2.71 -6.23 -22.78
CA LYS A 65 4.00 -6.90 -22.57
C LYS A 65 5.12 -6.35 -23.43
N ASN A 66 4.83 -5.99 -24.67
CA ASN A 66 5.81 -5.34 -25.55
C ASN A 66 6.30 -3.98 -25.02
N LYS A 67 5.48 -3.29 -24.25
CA LYS A 67 5.81 -1.99 -23.66
C LYS A 67 6.46 -2.11 -22.27
N ARG A 68 5.86 -2.91 -21.40
CA ARG A 68 6.28 -3.05 -19.99
C ARG A 68 7.35 -4.14 -19.79
N GLY A 69 7.51 -5.05 -20.73
CA GLY A 69 8.26 -6.29 -20.52
C GLY A 69 7.47 -7.29 -19.69
N ASN A 70 8.18 -8.23 -19.07
CA ASN A 70 7.57 -9.30 -18.26
C ASN A 70 7.34 -8.91 -16.80
N MET A 71 7.43 -7.63 -16.45
CA MET A 71 7.14 -7.20 -15.07
C MET A 71 5.65 -7.43 -14.76
N PRO A 72 5.33 -8.02 -13.59
CA PRO A 72 3.95 -8.16 -13.17
C PRO A 72 3.28 -6.78 -13.05
N PHE A 73 2.01 -6.71 -13.44
CA PHE A 73 1.22 -5.51 -13.24
C PHE A 73 0.86 -5.37 -11.75
N TYR A 74 1.14 -4.21 -11.17
CA TYR A 74 0.96 -3.99 -9.75
C TYR A 74 -0.23 -3.06 -9.47
N MET A 75 -1.10 -3.47 -8.56
CA MET A 75 -2.22 -2.63 -8.13
C MET A 75 -2.26 -2.51 -6.62
N PHE A 76 -2.49 -1.30 -6.15
CA PHE A 76 -2.81 -1.05 -4.75
C PHE A 76 -3.86 0.05 -4.60
N ALA A 77 -4.71 -0.10 -3.60
CA ALA A 77 -5.82 0.81 -3.35
C ALA A 77 -5.63 1.57 -2.04
N GLU A 78 -6.12 2.79 -2.03
CA GLU A 78 -6.37 3.50 -0.80
C GLU A 78 -7.70 3.04 -0.20
N VAL A 79 -7.61 2.16 0.79
CA VAL A 79 -8.74 1.79 1.63
C VAL A 79 -8.49 2.42 3.00
N CYS A 80 -8.94 3.66 3.16
CA CYS A 80 -8.60 4.50 4.30
C CYS A 80 -9.30 4.05 5.58
N ALA A 81 -8.67 3.13 6.29
CA ALA A 81 -9.05 2.73 7.64
C ALA A 81 -7.82 2.85 8.55
N ARG A 82 -7.73 3.97 9.27
CA ARG A 82 -6.54 4.39 10.03
C ARG A 82 -6.45 3.81 11.45
N TYR A 83 -7.05 2.65 11.69
CA TYR A 83 -6.98 1.96 12.96
C TYR A 83 -6.75 0.47 12.78
N THR A 84 -6.36 -0.17 13.85
CA THR A 84 -5.89 -1.55 13.87
C THR A 84 -7.00 -2.61 13.83
N GLY A 85 -8.24 -2.17 13.70
CA GLY A 85 -9.37 -3.08 13.69
C GLY A 85 -9.52 -3.81 12.36
N ILE A 86 -10.00 -5.03 12.46
CA ILE A 86 -10.43 -5.81 11.33
C ILE A 86 -11.88 -5.48 10.92
N TRP A 87 -12.54 -4.67 11.72
CA TRP A 87 -13.86 -4.12 11.47
C TRP A 87 -13.74 -2.63 11.21
N TYR A 88 -14.34 -2.15 10.13
CA TYR A 88 -14.43 -0.74 9.82
C TYR A 88 -15.90 -0.34 9.70
N ARG A 89 -16.30 0.68 10.45
CA ARG A 89 -17.71 1.12 10.51
C ARG A 89 -18.66 -0.06 10.76
N GLU A 90 -18.30 -0.92 11.71
CA GLU A 90 -19.06 -2.12 12.07
C GLU A 90 -19.18 -3.18 10.94
N GLN A 91 -18.39 -3.01 9.87
CA GLN A 91 -18.37 -3.92 8.72
C GLN A 91 -16.95 -4.48 8.49
N PRO A 92 -16.76 -5.79 8.50
CA PRO A 92 -15.46 -6.40 8.25
C PRO A 92 -14.98 -6.17 6.81
N ASN A 93 -15.88 -6.24 5.87
CA ASN A 93 -15.63 -6.11 4.44
C ASN A 93 -15.16 -4.73 3.98
N LEU A 94 -15.30 -3.70 4.83
CA LEU A 94 -14.76 -2.35 4.57
C LEU A 94 -13.35 -2.16 5.12
N SER A 95 -12.81 -3.13 5.83
CA SER A 95 -11.42 -3.07 6.30
C SER A 95 -10.44 -3.32 5.16
N PRO A 96 -9.32 -2.57 5.08
CA PRO A 96 -8.31 -2.74 4.03
C PRO A 96 -7.76 -4.16 3.97
N LEU A 97 -7.76 -4.88 5.08
CA LEU A 97 -7.27 -6.25 5.18
C LEU A 97 -7.98 -7.19 4.19
N TYR A 98 -9.28 -7.05 4.03
CA TYR A 98 -10.08 -7.94 3.20
C TYR A 98 -9.93 -7.70 1.70
N TYR A 99 -9.54 -6.51 1.29
CA TYR A 99 -9.30 -6.20 -0.12
C TYR A 99 -8.14 -7.01 -0.70
N THR A 100 -7.25 -7.51 0.14
CA THR A 100 -6.12 -8.34 -0.29
C THR A 100 -6.48 -9.81 -0.51
N TRP A 101 -7.69 -10.25 -0.10
CA TRP A 101 -8.15 -11.63 -0.21
C TRP A 101 -9.05 -11.84 -1.42
N LYS A 102 -8.83 -12.97 -2.11
CA LYS A 102 -9.70 -13.43 -3.19
C LYS A 102 -11.05 -13.83 -2.64
N GLU A 103 -12.11 -13.42 -3.31
CA GLU A 103 -13.46 -13.83 -3.04
C GLU A 103 -13.93 -14.81 -4.12
N ASN A 104 -14.34 -16.01 -3.71
CA ASN A 104 -14.81 -17.05 -4.61
C ASN A 104 -16.33 -17.03 -4.82
N LYS A 105 -17.08 -16.32 -3.97
CA LYS A 105 -18.50 -16.10 -4.22
C LYS A 105 -18.69 -15.20 -5.43
N THR A 106 -19.61 -15.60 -6.29
CA THR A 106 -20.04 -14.77 -7.40
C THR A 106 -21.23 -13.94 -7.00
N TYR A 107 -21.25 -12.73 -7.50
CA TYR A 107 -22.39 -11.83 -7.40
C TYR A 107 -23.17 -11.84 -8.71
N ALA A 108 -24.48 -12.08 -8.66
CA ALA A 108 -25.32 -12.05 -9.84
C ALA A 108 -25.59 -10.58 -10.22
N TRP A 109 -24.89 -10.09 -11.24
CA TRP A 109 -25.17 -8.81 -11.86
C TRP A 109 -26.37 -8.97 -12.78
N ASP A 110 -27.54 -8.64 -12.28
CA ASP A 110 -28.77 -8.67 -13.07
C ASP A 110 -29.06 -7.31 -13.73
N SER A 111 -30.21 -7.22 -14.37
CA SER A 111 -30.69 -5.98 -15.00
C SER A 111 -31.00 -4.86 -13.99
N ASN A 112 -31.09 -5.20 -12.72
CA ASN A 112 -31.33 -4.27 -11.64
C ASN A 112 -30.01 -4.07 -10.88
N PRO A 113 -29.37 -2.88 -10.95
CA PRO A 113 -28.09 -2.68 -10.29
C PRO A 113 -28.17 -3.03 -8.82
N ALA A 114 -27.18 -3.76 -8.35
CA ALA A 114 -27.09 -4.07 -6.94
C ALA A 114 -27.04 -2.80 -6.12
N SER A 115 -27.80 -2.73 -5.06
CA SER A 115 -27.65 -1.69 -4.07
C SER A 115 -26.43 -1.97 -3.20
N TRP A 116 -25.85 -0.92 -2.64
CA TRP A 116 -24.79 -1.04 -1.65
C TRP A 116 -25.19 -1.99 -0.51
N ASP A 117 -26.41 -1.88 -0.02
CA ASP A 117 -26.92 -2.71 1.08
C ASP A 117 -26.94 -4.20 0.72
N ASN A 118 -27.31 -4.54 -0.51
CA ASN A 118 -27.29 -5.91 -0.99
C ASN A 118 -25.85 -6.47 -1.08
N ILE A 119 -24.90 -5.68 -1.50
CA ILE A 119 -23.49 -6.08 -1.55
C ILE A 119 -22.93 -6.25 -0.15
N VAL A 120 -23.20 -5.33 0.75
CA VAL A 120 -22.77 -5.42 2.16
C VAL A 120 -23.38 -6.65 2.82
N ALA A 121 -24.66 -6.93 2.61
CA ALA A 121 -25.31 -8.13 3.12
C ALA A 121 -24.69 -9.40 2.54
N LEU A 122 -24.44 -9.45 1.22
CA LEU A 122 -23.81 -10.58 0.57
C LEU A 122 -22.38 -10.83 1.08
N GLU A 123 -21.59 -9.78 1.29
CA GLU A 123 -20.25 -9.87 1.87
C GLU A 123 -20.28 -10.25 3.35
N GLY A 124 -21.27 -9.79 4.10
CA GLY A 124 -21.48 -10.14 5.52
C GLY A 124 -21.94 -11.58 5.72
N ASP A 125 -22.83 -12.07 4.87
CA ASP A 125 -23.56 -13.33 4.99
C ASP A 125 -22.86 -14.52 4.31
N GLY A 126 -21.63 -14.76 4.66
CA GLY A 126 -20.99 -16.01 4.26
C GLY A 126 -20.22 -15.95 2.95
N CYS A 127 -19.71 -14.81 2.57
CA CYS A 127 -18.62 -14.82 1.60
C CYS A 127 -17.39 -15.52 2.21
N ASN A 128 -16.61 -16.19 1.40
CA ASN A 128 -15.49 -16.99 1.90
C ASN A 128 -14.40 -16.14 2.56
N THR A 129 -14.23 -14.88 2.17
CA THR A 129 -13.31 -13.97 2.86
C THR A 129 -13.73 -13.71 4.29
N HIS A 130 -15.04 -13.50 4.54
CA HIS A 130 -15.55 -13.34 5.89
C HIS A 130 -15.35 -14.62 6.73
N THR A 131 -15.59 -15.78 6.13
CA THR A 131 -15.35 -17.07 6.78
C THR A 131 -13.85 -17.26 7.08
N ASN A 132 -13.00 -16.97 6.13
CA ASN A 132 -11.54 -17.01 6.30
C ASN A 132 -11.09 -16.06 7.41
N HIS A 133 -11.68 -14.85 7.46
CA HIS A 133 -11.40 -13.90 8.52
C HIS A 133 -11.71 -14.46 9.89
N LYS A 134 -12.91 -14.99 10.10
CA LYS A 134 -13.28 -15.61 11.38
C LYS A 134 -12.29 -16.71 11.77
N SER A 135 -11.87 -17.53 10.82
CA SER A 135 -10.92 -18.60 11.08
C SER A 135 -9.50 -18.08 11.34
N VAL A 136 -9.05 -17.04 10.66
CA VAL A 136 -7.77 -16.37 10.92
C VAL A 136 -7.76 -15.74 12.31
N GLN A 137 -8.85 -15.10 12.71
CA GLN A 137 -9.02 -14.51 14.02
C GLN A 137 -8.93 -15.54 15.15
N GLN A 138 -9.48 -16.73 14.93
CA GLN A 138 -9.50 -17.80 15.93
C GLN A 138 -8.18 -18.53 16.06
N SER A 139 -7.36 -18.55 15.03
CA SER A 139 -6.13 -19.34 15.01
C SER A 139 -5.11 -18.75 14.02
N ALA A 140 -4.57 -17.60 14.37
CA ALA A 140 -3.57 -16.91 13.57
C ALA A 140 -2.28 -17.72 13.36
N SER A 141 -2.01 -18.70 14.21
CA SER A 141 -0.84 -19.58 14.13
C SER A 141 -1.07 -20.83 13.27
N ASP A 142 -2.28 -21.05 12.79
CA ASP A 142 -2.60 -22.21 11.97
C ASP A 142 -2.00 -22.07 10.57
N ALA A 143 -1.01 -22.90 10.27
CA ALA A 143 -0.31 -22.89 8.99
C ALA A 143 -1.19 -23.26 7.79
N SER A 144 -2.36 -23.84 8.02
CA SER A 144 -3.33 -24.14 6.95
C SER A 144 -4.12 -22.92 6.47
N LYS A 145 -4.04 -21.80 7.20
CA LYS A 145 -4.78 -20.58 6.89
C LYS A 145 -3.93 -19.58 6.11
N PRO A 146 -4.46 -19.04 5.05
CA PRO A 146 -3.72 -18.08 4.23
C PRO A 146 -3.55 -16.74 4.97
N THR A 147 -2.32 -16.40 5.29
CA THR A 147 -1.88 -15.11 5.87
C THR A 147 -0.49 -14.78 5.36
N SER A 148 -0.01 -13.55 5.59
CA SER A 148 1.38 -13.19 5.26
C SER A 148 2.40 -14.13 5.90
N GLN A 149 2.13 -14.61 7.11
CA GLN A 149 2.99 -15.56 7.77
C GLN A 149 2.85 -16.96 7.19
N ASN A 150 1.65 -17.37 6.85
CA ASN A 150 1.35 -18.71 6.40
C ASN A 150 1.66 -18.91 4.90
N ALA A 151 1.80 -17.84 4.13
CA ALA A 151 2.13 -17.93 2.71
C ALA A 151 3.36 -18.81 2.43
N PHE A 152 4.32 -18.84 3.36
CA PHE A 152 5.45 -19.76 3.25
C PHE A 152 5.55 -20.80 4.38
N LEU A 153 4.83 -20.65 5.47
CA LEU A 153 4.76 -21.68 6.52
C LEU A 153 3.95 -22.90 6.09
N SER A 154 3.04 -22.75 5.15
CA SER A 154 2.20 -23.82 4.59
C SER A 154 2.92 -24.71 3.56
N GLY A 155 4.24 -24.79 3.62
CA GLY A 155 5.04 -25.60 2.70
C GLY A 155 5.46 -24.90 1.44
N ASN A 156 5.08 -23.66 1.24
CA ASN A 156 5.57 -22.82 0.13
C ASN A 156 7.06 -22.52 0.31
N ASN A 157 7.78 -22.51 -0.77
CA ASN A 157 9.14 -22.00 -0.75
C ASN A 157 9.16 -20.48 -0.97
N TYR A 158 10.30 -19.86 -0.70
CA TYR A 158 10.44 -18.39 -0.76
C TYR A 158 10.47 -17.83 -2.17
N HIS A 159 10.60 -18.67 -3.18
CA HIS A 159 10.61 -18.28 -4.59
C HIS A 159 9.22 -18.36 -5.22
N THR A 160 8.43 -19.32 -4.78
CA THR A 160 7.11 -19.63 -5.34
C THR A 160 6.06 -19.71 -4.24
N PRO A 161 5.79 -18.60 -3.53
CA PRO A 161 4.73 -18.58 -2.54
C PRO A 161 3.37 -18.83 -3.20
N ASP A 162 2.47 -19.46 -2.47
CA ASP A 162 1.11 -19.70 -2.94
C ASP A 162 0.26 -18.45 -2.80
N TYR A 163 -0.03 -17.80 -3.91
CA TYR A 163 -0.93 -16.65 -4.01
C TYR A 163 -2.34 -17.00 -4.50
N SER A 164 -2.73 -18.28 -4.46
CA SER A 164 -4.05 -18.72 -4.93
C SER A 164 -5.22 -18.02 -4.24
N GLN A 165 -5.00 -17.56 -3.00
CA GLN A 165 -5.98 -16.81 -2.22
C GLN A 165 -5.78 -15.28 -2.26
N ALA A 166 -4.80 -14.79 -3.00
CA ALA A 166 -4.61 -13.35 -3.19
C ALA A 166 -5.65 -12.81 -4.16
N SER A 167 -6.22 -11.64 -3.84
CA SER A 167 -7.13 -10.95 -4.76
C SER A 167 -6.43 -10.43 -6.02
N GLY A 168 -5.15 -10.10 -5.93
CA GLY A 168 -4.41 -9.35 -6.93
C GLY A 168 -4.43 -7.84 -6.70
N LEU A 169 -5.14 -7.39 -5.67
CA LEU A 169 -5.14 -6.01 -5.19
C LEU A 169 -4.41 -5.94 -3.86
N ASN A 170 -3.45 -5.04 -3.75
CA ASN A 170 -2.81 -4.67 -2.50
C ASN A 170 -3.42 -3.38 -1.97
N VAL A 171 -3.00 -2.94 -0.80
CA VAL A 171 -3.53 -1.72 -0.18
C VAL A 171 -2.42 -0.87 0.41
N ILE A 172 -2.75 0.35 0.78
CA ILE A 172 -1.91 1.13 1.70
C ILE A 172 -2.05 0.52 3.09
N ASP A 173 -0.93 0.23 3.73
CA ASP A 173 -0.90 -0.31 5.11
C ASP A 173 -1.18 0.82 6.11
N PHE A 174 -2.45 1.20 6.19
CA PHE A 174 -2.88 2.26 7.11
C PHE A 174 -2.65 1.93 8.57
N THR A 175 -2.60 0.65 8.93
CA THR A 175 -2.31 0.26 10.31
C THR A 175 -0.87 0.61 10.71
N MET A 176 0.08 0.40 9.79
CA MET A 176 1.46 0.86 9.99
C MET A 176 1.55 2.39 9.94
N HIS A 177 1.03 2.99 8.85
CA HIS A 177 1.05 4.44 8.65
C HIS A 177 0.53 5.21 9.87
N HIS A 178 -0.65 4.84 10.33
CA HIS A 178 -1.31 5.53 11.44
C HIS A 178 -0.48 5.54 12.74
N ASN A 179 0.37 4.57 12.93
CA ASN A 179 1.17 4.39 14.14
C ASN A 179 2.64 4.82 14.00
N PHE A 180 3.05 5.36 12.87
CA PHE A 180 4.40 5.89 12.67
C PHE A 180 4.65 7.25 13.36
N ARG A 181 3.92 7.55 14.44
CA ARG A 181 4.38 8.61 15.34
C ARG A 181 5.78 8.28 15.87
N SER A 182 6.04 6.99 16.09
CA SER A 182 7.38 6.44 16.33
C SER A 182 7.51 5.03 15.76
N ALA A 183 8.74 4.59 15.49
CA ALA A 183 9.01 3.22 15.06
C ALA A 183 8.51 2.17 16.09
N SER A 184 8.60 2.49 17.38
CA SER A 184 8.11 1.61 18.44
C SER A 184 6.60 1.42 18.39
N GLU A 185 5.83 2.46 18.11
CA GLU A 185 4.37 2.34 18.00
C GLU A 185 3.97 1.52 16.78
N ALA A 186 4.56 1.81 15.62
CA ALA A 186 4.33 1.03 14.40
C ALA A 186 4.73 -0.43 14.60
N TRP A 187 5.84 -0.70 15.28
CA TRP A 187 6.28 -2.04 15.63
C TRP A 187 5.30 -2.76 16.56
N ASN A 188 4.82 -2.10 17.62
CA ASN A 188 3.87 -2.68 18.57
C ASN A 188 2.57 -3.10 17.88
N ILE A 189 2.14 -2.37 16.86
CA ILE A 189 0.96 -2.74 16.08
C ILE A 189 1.23 -3.99 15.25
N ALA A 190 2.39 -4.08 14.60
CA ALA A 190 2.78 -5.26 13.86
C ALA A 190 2.87 -6.51 14.77
N GLN A 191 3.45 -6.37 15.97
CA GLN A 191 3.51 -7.46 16.95
C GLN A 191 2.14 -7.96 17.44
N LYS A 192 1.13 -7.10 17.43
CA LYS A 192 -0.24 -7.52 17.76
C LYS A 192 -0.89 -8.38 16.68
N GLY A 193 -0.15 -8.74 15.65
CA GLY A 193 -0.55 -9.69 14.63
C GLY A 193 -1.48 -9.12 13.56
N ASN A 194 -1.53 -7.80 13.41
CA ASN A 194 -2.40 -7.21 12.40
C ASN A 194 -1.97 -7.53 10.97
N ASP A 195 -0.69 -7.79 10.75
CA ASP A 195 -0.16 -8.22 9.46
C ASP A 195 -0.67 -9.60 9.02
N GLN A 196 -1.02 -10.46 9.96
CA GLN A 196 -1.53 -11.80 9.67
C GLN A 196 -2.90 -11.80 9.00
N TYR A 197 -3.64 -10.72 9.10
CA TYR A 197 -4.96 -10.60 8.46
C TYR A 197 -4.88 -10.18 7.00
N TYR A 198 -3.76 -9.63 6.53
CA TYR A 198 -3.52 -9.45 5.10
C TYR A 198 -3.22 -10.79 4.42
N ASN A 199 -3.49 -10.90 3.13
CA ASN A 199 -3.04 -12.06 2.36
C ASN A 199 -1.51 -12.13 2.32
N ASP A 200 -0.87 -11.02 1.94
CA ASP A 200 0.58 -10.84 2.04
C ASP A 200 0.92 -9.36 2.26
N ALA A 201 1.22 -9.00 3.50
CA ALA A 201 1.57 -7.62 3.86
C ALA A 201 2.89 -7.14 3.20
N THR A 202 3.69 -8.03 2.63
CA THR A 202 4.92 -7.69 1.91
C THR A 202 4.66 -6.79 0.70
N TRP A 203 3.49 -6.90 0.09
CA TRP A 203 3.12 -6.16 -1.11
C TRP A 203 2.31 -4.89 -0.85
N ASN A 204 1.93 -4.60 0.40
CA ASN A 204 1.24 -3.37 0.73
C ASN A 204 2.18 -2.18 0.68
N VAL A 205 1.67 -1.02 0.27
CA VAL A 205 2.44 0.22 0.29
C VAL A 205 2.47 0.81 1.69
N VAL A 206 3.65 1.19 2.15
CA VAL A 206 3.86 1.76 3.48
C VAL A 206 4.53 3.13 3.36
N TYR A 207 4.03 4.11 4.08
CA TYR A 207 4.63 5.44 4.20
C TYR A 207 4.48 6.00 5.62
N VAL A 208 5.33 6.94 5.98
CA VAL A 208 5.24 7.67 7.26
C VAL A 208 4.28 8.83 7.11
N ASP A 209 4.48 9.68 6.12
CA ASP A 209 3.58 10.77 5.76
C ASP A 209 3.24 10.74 4.27
N SER A 210 2.19 11.44 3.89
CA SER A 210 1.69 11.48 2.53
C SER A 210 1.16 12.87 2.17
N HIS A 211 0.55 12.97 0.99
CA HIS A 211 -0.14 14.19 0.54
C HIS A 211 -1.48 14.42 1.26
N ASP A 212 -1.96 13.46 2.04
CA ASP A 212 -3.24 13.53 2.74
C ASP A 212 -3.08 13.51 4.26
N TYR A 213 -2.15 12.69 4.77
CA TYR A 213 -2.07 12.41 6.20
C TYR A 213 -0.63 12.25 6.70
N ALA A 214 -0.43 12.63 7.97
CA ALA A 214 0.66 12.16 8.82
C ALA A 214 0.13 11.11 9.82
N PRO A 215 1.00 10.45 10.61
CA PRO A 215 0.59 9.51 11.64
C PRO A 215 -0.28 10.15 12.72
N ASN A 216 -1.12 9.35 13.37
CA ASN A 216 -1.89 9.76 14.53
C ASN A 216 -0.98 10.35 15.62
N GLY A 217 -1.39 11.48 16.20
CA GLY A 217 -0.62 12.17 17.24
C GLY A 217 0.63 12.93 16.76
N ALA A 218 0.86 12.99 15.42
CA ALA A 218 1.97 13.72 14.81
C ALA A 218 1.54 14.87 13.88
N PRO A 219 0.68 15.81 14.21
CA PRO A 219 -0.75 15.83 13.92
C PRO A 219 -1.09 15.34 12.49
N GLU A 220 -2.22 14.68 12.32
CA GLU A 220 -2.61 14.01 11.06
C GLU A 220 -2.77 14.94 9.86
N ASP A 221 -3.23 16.17 10.09
CA ASP A 221 -3.51 17.15 9.05
C ASP A 221 -2.27 17.92 8.58
N LYS A 222 -1.08 17.54 9.07
CA LYS A 222 0.18 18.23 8.79
C LYS A 222 1.22 17.28 8.21
N ARG A 223 2.22 17.83 7.53
CA ARG A 223 3.44 17.06 7.26
C ARG A 223 4.07 16.62 8.57
N PHE A 224 4.69 15.44 8.55
CA PHE A 224 5.34 14.89 9.75
C PHE A 224 6.20 15.95 10.45
N SER A 225 5.87 16.22 11.71
CA SER A 225 6.46 17.30 12.50
C SER A 225 7.46 16.82 13.55
N GLY A 226 7.69 15.51 13.66
CA GLY A 226 8.67 14.92 14.57
C GLY A 226 10.12 15.29 14.24
N ASP A 227 11.02 14.93 15.12
CA ASP A 227 12.46 15.18 14.92
C ASP A 227 13.04 14.34 13.77
N GLU A 228 14.19 14.80 13.24
CA GLU A 228 14.90 14.07 12.19
C GLU A 228 15.26 12.64 12.60
N SER A 229 15.67 12.44 13.85
CA SER A 229 16.00 11.13 14.40
C SER A 229 14.76 10.20 14.41
N THR A 230 13.62 10.70 14.84
CA THR A 230 12.36 9.94 14.84
C THR A 230 11.95 9.55 13.42
N LEU A 231 12.07 10.46 12.46
CA LEU A 231 11.77 10.16 11.06
C LEU A 231 12.75 9.13 10.46
N ALA A 232 14.04 9.25 10.79
CA ALA A 232 15.06 8.29 10.37
C ALA A 232 14.80 6.88 10.94
N GLU A 233 14.41 6.78 12.21
CA GLU A 233 14.02 5.51 12.85
C GLU A 233 12.77 4.90 12.18
N ASN A 234 11.74 5.72 11.95
CA ASN A 234 10.54 5.31 11.25
C ASN A 234 10.86 4.74 9.87
N TRP A 235 11.71 5.43 9.09
CA TRP A 235 12.14 4.94 7.78
C TRP A 235 13.02 3.70 7.87
N SER A 236 13.86 3.58 8.89
CA SER A 236 14.65 2.36 9.09
C SER A 236 13.75 1.14 9.28
N LEU A 237 12.68 1.26 10.08
CA LEU A 237 11.68 0.21 10.20
C LEU A 237 10.92 0.01 8.87
N MET A 238 10.41 1.06 8.27
CA MET A 238 9.63 0.99 7.03
C MET A 238 10.39 0.29 5.88
N PHE A 239 11.68 0.58 5.71
CA PHE A 239 12.49 0.02 4.62
C PHE A 239 12.93 -1.43 4.87
N THR A 240 12.91 -1.90 6.10
CA THR A 240 13.43 -3.23 6.45
C THR A 240 12.36 -4.22 6.86
N HIS A 241 11.23 -3.75 7.41
CA HIS A 241 10.22 -4.61 8.02
C HIS A 241 9.32 -5.29 6.98
N ARG A 242 8.25 -4.67 6.55
CA ARG A 242 7.29 -5.22 5.58
C ARG A 242 6.80 -4.14 4.63
N GLY A 243 6.25 -4.57 3.51
CA GLY A 243 5.66 -3.67 2.53
C GLY A 243 6.65 -3.01 1.57
N VAL A 244 6.09 -2.24 0.67
CA VAL A 244 6.80 -1.43 -0.33
C VAL A 244 6.93 -0.02 0.23
N PRO A 245 8.13 0.43 0.60
CA PRO A 245 8.31 1.75 1.19
C PRO A 245 8.05 2.86 0.16
N CYS A 246 7.27 3.85 0.57
CA CYS A 246 6.99 5.05 -0.20
C CYS A 246 7.37 6.28 0.62
N VAL A 247 8.25 7.13 0.09
CA VAL A 247 8.64 8.39 0.71
C VAL A 247 7.90 9.52 0.03
N TYR A 248 7.18 10.33 0.81
CA TYR A 248 6.52 11.52 0.28
C TYR A 248 7.57 12.56 -0.08
N TYR A 249 7.45 13.18 -1.27
CA TYR A 249 8.44 14.12 -1.78
C TYR A 249 8.75 15.23 -0.78
N GLY A 250 10.01 15.53 -0.60
CA GLY A 250 10.49 16.58 0.30
C GLY A 250 10.60 16.18 1.76
N SER A 251 10.04 15.04 2.20
CA SER A 251 10.20 14.57 3.57
C SER A 251 11.65 14.26 3.88
N GLU A 252 12.44 13.91 2.86
CA GLU A 252 13.90 13.67 2.94
C GLU A 252 14.73 14.91 3.31
N ILE A 253 14.12 16.08 3.32
CA ILE A 253 14.72 17.33 3.81
C ILE A 253 13.81 18.06 4.80
N GLN A 254 12.81 17.40 5.34
CA GLN A 254 11.75 18.00 6.17
C GLN A 254 11.09 19.22 5.51
N PHE A 255 10.90 19.16 4.17
CA PHE A 255 10.25 20.22 3.42
C PHE A 255 8.85 20.50 3.98
N LYS A 256 8.58 21.79 4.29
CA LYS A 256 7.29 22.21 4.88
C LYS A 256 6.91 21.45 6.17
N LYS A 257 7.91 21.06 6.96
CA LYS A 257 7.71 20.41 8.27
C LYS A 257 6.63 21.10 9.08
N GLY A 258 5.64 20.36 9.54
CA GLY A 258 4.56 20.86 10.39
C GLY A 258 3.55 21.81 9.70
N CYS A 259 3.70 22.07 8.40
CA CYS A 259 2.68 22.80 7.65
C CYS A 259 1.45 21.92 7.43
N VAL A 260 0.27 22.53 7.49
CA VAL A 260 -0.98 21.87 7.08
C VAL A 260 -0.85 21.32 5.68
N ILE A 261 -1.30 20.09 5.47
CA ILE A 261 -1.15 19.40 4.18
C ILE A 261 -2.00 20.11 3.13
N ASP A 262 -3.24 20.42 3.47
CA ASP A 262 -4.18 21.07 2.57
C ASP A 262 -5.09 22.04 3.34
N ASN A 263 -5.38 23.17 2.74
CA ASN A 263 -6.29 24.20 3.30
C ASN A 263 -7.58 24.35 2.45
N GLY A 264 -7.87 23.36 1.62
CA GLY A 264 -9.04 23.36 0.74
C GLY A 264 -8.84 24.09 -0.60
N PRO A 265 -9.83 24.02 -1.48
CA PRO A 265 -9.69 24.34 -2.90
C PRO A 265 -9.41 25.82 -3.21
N ASN A 266 -9.75 26.72 -2.29
CA ASN A 266 -9.61 28.15 -2.49
C ASN A 266 -8.35 28.76 -1.85
N THR A 267 -7.45 27.91 -1.34
CA THR A 267 -6.24 28.37 -0.64
C THR A 267 -5.00 28.06 -1.47
N SER A 268 -4.08 29.03 -1.54
CA SER A 268 -2.80 28.83 -2.22
C SER A 268 -1.99 27.70 -1.59
N LEU A 269 -1.54 26.76 -2.40
CA LEU A 269 -0.74 25.62 -1.95
C LEU A 269 0.68 26.00 -1.49
N ILE A 270 1.17 27.21 -1.78
CA ILE A 270 2.56 27.62 -1.53
C ILE A 270 2.97 27.50 -0.05
N ASN A 271 2.01 27.64 0.86
CA ASN A 271 2.24 27.58 2.31
C ASN A 271 1.76 26.26 2.93
N THR A 272 1.39 25.28 2.12
CA THR A 272 0.90 23.98 2.56
C THR A 272 1.93 22.89 2.38
N GLY A 273 1.64 21.71 2.92
CA GLY A 273 2.43 20.50 2.70
C GLY A 273 2.46 20.03 1.23
N ARG A 274 1.53 20.51 0.40
CA ARG A 274 1.46 20.24 -1.04
C ARG A 274 2.16 21.31 -1.90
N ALA A 275 2.97 22.17 -1.30
CA ALA A 275 3.70 23.21 -2.03
C ALA A 275 4.64 22.62 -3.08
N TYR A 276 4.92 23.42 -4.11
CA TYR A 276 5.82 23.04 -5.18
C TYR A 276 7.26 22.83 -4.67
N PHE A 277 7.82 21.67 -4.91
CA PHE A 277 9.15 21.25 -4.45
C PHE A 277 10.26 21.51 -5.45
N GLY A 278 9.94 21.80 -6.72
CA GLY A 278 10.91 21.88 -7.82
C GLY A 278 12.07 22.86 -7.61
N GLY A 279 11.92 23.86 -6.73
CA GLY A 279 13.03 24.75 -6.37
C GLY A 279 14.19 24.04 -5.67
N TYR A 280 13.94 22.96 -4.95
CA TYR A 280 14.91 22.18 -4.19
C TYR A 280 15.68 21.16 -5.05
N ILE A 281 15.20 20.87 -6.24
CA ILE A 281 15.83 19.95 -7.19
C ILE A 281 16.46 20.66 -8.39
N LYS A 282 16.58 22.00 -8.35
CA LYS A 282 17.30 22.75 -9.38
C LYS A 282 18.79 22.47 -9.30
N GLY A 283 19.35 22.07 -10.44
CA GLY A 283 20.74 21.66 -10.56
C GLY A 283 20.89 20.41 -11.44
N SER A 284 21.98 19.75 -11.30
CA SER A 284 22.26 18.49 -12.00
C SER A 284 22.93 17.49 -11.07
N ALA A 285 22.78 16.22 -11.37
CA ALA A 285 23.55 15.13 -10.77
C ALA A 285 23.74 14.02 -11.82
N ASN A 286 24.88 13.37 -11.78
CA ASN A 286 25.11 12.17 -12.56
C ASN A 286 24.60 10.97 -11.74
N VAL A 287 23.60 10.29 -12.24
CA VAL A 287 23.09 9.04 -11.64
C VAL A 287 23.64 7.88 -12.46
N THR A 288 24.48 7.07 -11.84
CA THR A 288 25.15 5.94 -12.52
C THR A 288 24.52 4.60 -12.19
N ASP A 289 23.83 4.50 -11.09
CA ASP A 289 23.13 3.32 -10.63
C ASP A 289 22.08 3.71 -9.59
N PHE A 290 21.23 2.76 -9.21
CA PHE A 290 20.20 2.95 -8.19
C PHE A 290 20.80 3.48 -6.88
N ALA A 291 20.27 4.59 -6.39
CA ALA A 291 20.73 5.29 -5.18
C ALA A 291 22.19 5.79 -5.20
N THR A 292 22.87 5.74 -6.34
CA THR A 292 24.23 6.24 -6.50
C THR A 292 24.26 7.47 -7.40
N TYR A 293 24.87 8.54 -6.93
CA TYR A 293 25.00 9.78 -7.68
C TYR A 293 26.38 10.43 -7.45
N SER A 294 26.78 11.26 -8.40
CA SER A 294 28.01 12.08 -8.32
C SER A 294 27.78 13.44 -8.98
N ASN A 295 28.72 14.36 -8.73
CA ASN A 295 28.73 15.68 -9.37
C ASN A 295 27.43 16.48 -9.20
N ALA A 296 26.80 16.38 -8.04
CA ALA A 296 25.60 17.15 -7.74
C ALA A 296 25.92 18.66 -7.65
N THR A 297 25.07 19.48 -8.27
CA THR A 297 25.22 20.94 -8.34
C THR A 297 23.95 21.66 -7.91
N GLY A 298 24.07 22.97 -7.62
CA GLY A 298 22.91 23.81 -7.30
C GLY A 298 22.15 23.38 -6.05
N ASN A 299 20.85 23.65 -6.01
CA ASN A 299 19.99 23.30 -4.88
C ASN A 299 19.84 21.79 -4.72
N MET A 300 19.94 21.04 -5.83
CA MET A 300 19.94 19.57 -5.79
C MET A 300 21.09 19.03 -4.93
N ALA A 301 22.29 19.62 -5.01
CA ALA A 301 23.41 19.20 -4.17
C ALA A 301 23.11 19.41 -2.68
N ALA A 302 22.48 20.52 -2.30
CA ALA A 302 22.09 20.79 -0.92
C ALA A 302 21.04 19.76 -0.42
N THR A 303 20.01 19.50 -1.24
CA THR A 303 18.98 18.50 -0.96
C THR A 303 19.56 17.10 -0.76
N LEU A 304 20.40 16.63 -1.69
CA LEU A 304 21.04 15.33 -1.61
C LEU A 304 22.05 15.21 -0.44
N ASN A 305 22.58 16.33 0.04
CA ASN A 305 23.47 16.36 1.20
C ASN A 305 22.74 16.43 2.55
N HIS A 306 21.44 16.60 2.57
CA HIS A 306 20.66 16.59 3.82
C HIS A 306 20.81 15.24 4.55
N PRO A 307 20.92 15.21 5.90
CA PRO A 307 21.10 13.97 6.65
C PRO A 307 20.05 12.91 6.36
N LEU A 308 18.77 13.30 6.30
CA LEU A 308 17.67 12.38 5.98
C LEU A 308 17.73 11.86 4.54
N ALA A 309 18.09 12.70 3.56
CA ALA A 309 18.27 12.25 2.17
C ALA A 309 19.40 11.20 2.07
N LYS A 310 20.51 11.43 2.76
CA LYS A 310 21.60 10.44 2.87
C LYS A 310 21.15 9.17 3.60
N HIS A 311 20.28 9.30 4.59
CA HIS A 311 19.73 8.14 5.28
C HIS A 311 18.87 7.28 4.34
N VAL A 312 17.95 7.89 3.57
CA VAL A 312 17.16 7.19 2.55
C VAL A 312 18.06 6.54 1.50
N GLN A 313 19.10 7.22 1.05
CA GLN A 313 20.09 6.65 0.14
C GLN A 313 20.71 5.37 0.72
N ARG A 314 21.16 5.41 1.98
CA ARG A 314 21.74 4.24 2.66
C ARG A 314 20.74 3.09 2.76
N LEU A 315 19.48 3.39 3.12
CA LEU A 315 18.42 2.38 3.19
C LEU A 315 18.15 1.72 1.84
N ASN A 316 18.15 2.49 0.77
CA ASN A 316 18.04 1.96 -0.59
C ASN A 316 19.23 1.08 -0.98
N LEU A 317 20.47 1.49 -0.66
CA LEU A 317 21.66 0.67 -0.90
C LEU A 317 21.63 -0.64 -0.09
N ILE A 318 21.16 -0.60 1.16
CA ILE A 318 20.96 -1.80 1.98
C ILE A 318 19.93 -2.72 1.31
N ARG A 319 18.79 -2.19 0.87
CA ARG A 319 17.80 -3.00 0.16
C ARG A 319 18.32 -3.57 -1.15
N GLN A 320 19.18 -2.85 -1.84
CA GLN A 320 19.83 -3.35 -3.06
C GLN A 320 20.78 -4.50 -2.75
N ALA A 321 21.61 -4.33 -1.72
CA ALA A 321 22.60 -5.33 -1.31
C ALA A 321 22.00 -6.59 -0.65
N VAL A 322 20.79 -6.48 -0.09
CA VAL A 322 20.11 -7.57 0.63
C VAL A 322 18.83 -7.96 -0.12
N PRO A 323 18.88 -8.93 -1.04
CA PRO A 323 17.73 -9.35 -1.83
C PRO A 323 16.50 -9.72 -1.00
N ALA A 324 16.70 -10.30 0.19
CA ALA A 324 15.61 -10.65 1.10
C ALA A 324 14.74 -9.45 1.50
N LEU A 325 15.30 -8.24 1.59
CA LEU A 325 14.52 -7.04 1.90
C LEU A 325 13.62 -6.57 0.73
N ARG A 326 13.94 -6.97 -0.49
CA ARG A 326 13.19 -6.61 -1.70
C ARG A 326 12.23 -7.69 -2.15
N LYS A 327 12.66 -8.95 -2.09
CA LYS A 327 12.00 -10.11 -2.68
C LYS A 327 11.54 -11.14 -1.66
N GLY A 328 12.04 -11.03 -0.42
CA GLY A 328 11.84 -12.06 0.60
C GLY A 328 10.46 -12.02 1.23
N GLN A 329 9.98 -13.18 1.57
CA GLN A 329 8.78 -13.35 2.36
C GLN A 329 8.98 -12.84 3.78
N TYR A 330 7.99 -12.13 4.28
CA TYR A 330 7.96 -11.61 5.64
C TYR A 330 7.38 -12.63 6.61
N SER A 331 7.94 -12.71 7.80
CA SER A 331 7.39 -13.52 8.89
C SER A 331 7.88 -13.05 10.26
N MET A 332 7.02 -13.15 11.25
CA MET A 332 7.36 -13.00 12.67
C MET A 332 7.42 -14.34 13.41
N ALA A 333 7.13 -15.46 12.73
CA ALA A 333 7.09 -16.78 13.34
C ALA A 333 8.40 -17.13 14.02
N GLY A 334 8.33 -17.45 15.32
CA GLY A 334 9.50 -17.80 16.14
C GLY A 334 10.44 -16.65 16.47
N CYS A 335 10.11 -15.42 16.11
CA CYS A 335 10.86 -14.22 16.52
C CYS A 335 10.46 -13.79 17.93
N LYS A 336 11.43 -13.38 18.72
CA LYS A 336 11.23 -12.87 20.09
C LYS A 336 12.03 -11.59 20.28
N GLY A 337 11.48 -10.66 21.04
CA GLY A 337 12.12 -9.38 21.33
C GLY A 337 11.66 -8.23 20.42
N SER A 338 12.13 -7.03 20.75
CA SER A 338 11.78 -5.81 20.02
C SER A 338 12.42 -5.80 18.64
N PHE A 339 11.66 -5.41 17.64
CA PHE A 339 12.11 -5.30 16.24
C PHE A 339 12.67 -6.60 15.65
N ALA A 340 12.21 -7.78 16.16
CA ALA A 340 12.64 -9.08 15.69
C ALA A 340 11.65 -9.64 14.65
N PHE A 341 12.07 -9.73 13.40
CA PHE A 341 11.30 -10.26 12.27
C PHE A 341 12.22 -11.00 11.29
N LYS A 342 11.65 -11.67 10.33
CA LYS A 342 12.37 -12.38 9.28
C LYS A 342 11.94 -11.84 7.91
N ARG A 343 12.93 -11.69 7.03
CA ARG A 343 12.74 -11.57 5.59
C ARG A 343 13.55 -12.71 4.97
N ARG A 344 12.88 -13.62 4.28
CA ARG A 344 13.52 -14.82 3.74
C ARG A 344 13.45 -14.82 2.22
N TYR A 345 14.60 -15.01 1.63
CA TYR A 345 14.79 -15.19 0.19
C TYR A 345 15.96 -16.13 -0.01
N THR A 346 15.79 -17.13 -0.85
CA THR A 346 16.85 -18.04 -1.27
C THR A 346 17.04 -17.89 -2.78
N ASP A 347 18.29 -17.90 -3.22
CA ASP A 347 18.63 -17.89 -4.64
C ASP A 347 18.47 -19.27 -5.26
#